data_2cb766808bac802629b4146bc5a020b0
#
_entry.id   2cb766808bac802629b4146bc5a020b0
#
_cell.length_a   1.000
_cell.length_b   1.000
_cell.length_c   1.000
_cell.angle_alpha   90.00
_cell.angle_beta   90.00
_cell.angle_gamma   90.00
#
_symmetry.space_group_name_H-M   'P 1'
#
loop_
_entity.id
_entity.type
_entity.pdbx_description
1 polymer ?
#
loop_
_entity_poly.entity_id
_entity_poly.type
_entity_poly.pdbx_seq_one_letter_code
_entity_poly.pdbx_strand_id
1 'polypeptide(L)'
;PIEETLSALPELIATGKVRHVGISNETPWGAMKYLQLSETNTDLPRMVTIQNSYNLLNRVFDAGLSEVCYQEGMRLLAYSPLAFGRLSGKYLNGKQPKKARCTLWERFARYNGPNSDAAIAEYVKIAKEAGLDPAQMALAWINGREHVASNLIGATTMEQLKANIDSVDIELPGEVRKAIETVHHRIPNPCP
;
A
#
# COMPACT_ATOMS: atom_id res chain seq x y z
N PRO A 1 -5.27 11.32 23.18
CA PRO A 1 -4.19 10.43 23.63
C PRO A 1 -4.42 9.00 23.17
N ILE A 2 -3.34 8.25 22.91
CA ILE A 2 -3.42 6.85 22.44
C ILE A 2 -4.15 5.98 23.48
N GLU A 3 -3.91 6.21 24.74
CA GLU A 3 -4.53 5.51 25.86
C GLU A 3 -6.07 5.66 25.87
N GLU A 4 -6.56 6.86 25.59
CA GLU A 4 -7.99 7.15 25.50
C GLU A 4 -8.63 6.41 24.31
N THR A 5 -7.96 6.41 23.16
CA THR A 5 -8.41 5.67 21.99
C THR A 5 -8.48 4.17 22.27
N LEU A 6 -7.44 3.60 22.87
CA LEU A 6 -7.40 2.19 23.22
C LEU A 6 -8.48 1.78 24.21
N SER A 7 -8.73 2.59 25.25
CA SER A 7 -9.70 2.28 26.32
C SER A 7 -11.16 2.25 25.84
N ALA A 8 -11.46 2.82 24.67
CA ALA A 8 -12.80 2.78 24.07
C ALA A 8 -13.09 1.48 23.30
N LEU A 9 -12.06 0.68 22.99
CA LEU A 9 -12.20 -0.49 22.10
C LEU A 9 -12.66 -1.79 22.80
N PRO A 10 -12.33 -2.06 24.08
CA PRO A 10 -12.69 -3.32 24.73
C PRO A 10 -14.19 -3.61 24.73
N GLU A 11 -15.03 -2.60 24.93
CA GLU A 11 -16.50 -2.74 24.90
C GLU A 11 -17.01 -3.21 23.54
N LEU A 12 -16.45 -2.69 22.43
CA LEU A 12 -16.83 -3.09 21.08
C LEU A 12 -16.47 -4.55 20.79
N ILE A 13 -15.36 -5.03 21.35
CA ILE A 13 -14.94 -6.43 21.22
C ILE A 13 -15.81 -7.32 22.13
N ALA A 14 -16.03 -6.93 23.37
CA ALA A 14 -16.83 -7.70 24.34
C ALA A 14 -18.28 -7.87 23.88
N THR A 15 -18.85 -6.89 23.18
CA THR A 15 -20.19 -6.98 22.60
C THR A 15 -20.25 -7.81 21.31
N GLY A 16 -19.11 -8.35 20.82
CA GLY A 16 -19.01 -9.13 19.60
C GLY A 16 -19.17 -8.35 18.30
N LYS A 17 -19.25 -7.01 18.35
CA LYS A 17 -19.38 -6.16 17.15
C LYS A 17 -18.08 -6.09 16.34
N VAL A 18 -16.95 -6.22 17.00
CA VAL A 18 -15.61 -6.18 16.41
C VAL A 18 -14.81 -7.39 16.91
N ARG A 19 -14.09 -8.08 16.04
CA ARG A 19 -13.21 -9.20 16.41
C ARG A 19 -11.78 -8.77 16.62
N HIS A 20 -11.28 -7.90 15.74
CA HIS A 20 -9.90 -7.42 15.74
C HIS A 20 -9.88 -5.92 15.43
N VAL A 21 -8.85 -5.25 15.91
CA VAL A 21 -8.62 -3.82 15.71
C VAL A 21 -7.26 -3.58 15.07
N GLY A 22 -7.14 -2.47 14.37
CA GLY A 22 -5.90 -2.03 13.75
C GLY A 22 -5.80 -0.50 13.74
N ILE A 23 -4.63 -0.02 13.40
CA ILE A 23 -4.33 1.41 13.27
C ILE A 23 -4.20 1.81 11.80
N SER A 24 -4.18 3.10 11.50
CA SER A 24 -4.03 3.60 10.14
C SER A 24 -3.21 4.89 10.10
N ASN A 25 -2.32 4.98 9.12
CA ASN A 25 -1.45 6.14 8.87
C ASN A 25 -0.61 6.54 10.10
N GLU A 26 -0.23 5.55 10.89
CA GLU A 26 0.55 5.77 12.10
C GLU A 26 2.05 5.74 11.81
N THR A 27 2.84 6.40 12.67
CA THR A 27 4.29 6.37 12.64
C THR A 27 4.85 5.11 13.29
N PRO A 28 6.14 4.74 13.07
CA PRO A 28 6.76 3.64 13.81
C PRO A 28 6.67 3.80 15.32
N TRP A 29 6.90 5.04 15.82
CA TRP A 29 6.78 5.34 17.25
C TRP A 29 5.34 5.12 17.77
N GLY A 30 4.34 5.65 17.06
CA GLY A 30 2.95 5.50 17.44
C GLY A 30 2.50 4.04 17.41
N ALA A 31 2.89 3.28 16.36
CA ALA A 31 2.61 1.87 16.26
C ALA A 31 3.18 1.08 17.47
N MET A 32 4.46 1.29 17.79
CA MET A 32 5.09 0.68 18.96
C MET A 32 4.43 1.10 20.27
N LYS A 33 3.97 2.36 20.39
CA LYS A 33 3.27 2.83 21.59
C LYS A 33 1.93 2.12 21.80
N TYR A 34 1.14 1.91 20.71
CA TYR A 34 -0.08 1.11 20.76
C TYR A 34 0.20 -0.34 21.22
N LEU A 35 1.21 -0.97 20.66
CA LEU A 35 1.59 -2.34 21.00
C LEU A 35 2.04 -2.46 22.45
N GLN A 36 2.94 -1.59 22.90
CA GLN A 36 3.46 -1.57 24.26
C GLN A 36 2.36 -1.38 25.31
N LEU A 37 1.38 -0.50 25.05
CA LEU A 37 0.26 -0.29 25.95
C LEU A 37 -0.59 -1.55 26.12
N SER A 38 -0.86 -2.28 25.05
CA SER A 38 -1.60 -3.54 25.12
C SER A 38 -0.81 -4.69 25.75
N GLU A 39 0.52 -4.65 25.74
CA GLU A 39 1.36 -5.61 26.47
C GLU A 39 1.41 -5.37 27.96
N THR A 40 1.43 -4.09 28.37
CA THR A 40 1.45 -3.70 29.78
C THR A 40 0.08 -3.72 30.44
N ASN A 41 -0.99 -3.67 29.67
CA ASN A 41 -2.37 -3.74 30.16
C ASN A 41 -3.19 -4.70 29.28
N THR A 42 -3.43 -5.91 29.78
CA THR A 42 -4.15 -6.98 29.07
C THR A 42 -5.63 -6.71 28.83
N ASP A 43 -6.20 -5.68 29.47
CA ASP A 43 -7.58 -5.25 29.20
C ASP A 43 -7.67 -4.47 27.87
N LEU A 44 -6.54 -4.00 27.35
CA LEU A 44 -6.47 -3.27 26.09
C LEU A 44 -6.23 -4.22 24.91
N PRO A 45 -6.93 -4.04 23.78
CA PRO A 45 -6.76 -4.91 22.63
C PRO A 45 -5.45 -4.64 21.91
N ARG A 46 -4.79 -5.72 21.47
CA ARG A 46 -3.61 -5.61 20.61
C ARG A 46 -4.00 -5.21 19.20
N MET A 47 -3.27 -4.26 18.61
CA MET A 47 -3.37 -3.90 17.20
C MET A 47 -2.78 -5.01 16.33
N VAL A 48 -3.60 -5.63 15.48
CA VAL A 48 -3.17 -6.76 14.63
C VAL A 48 -2.79 -6.32 13.22
N THR A 49 -3.27 -5.16 12.78
CA THR A 49 -2.97 -4.61 11.46
C THR A 49 -2.67 -3.11 11.52
N ILE A 50 -1.94 -2.65 10.52
CA ILE A 50 -1.80 -1.23 10.20
C ILE A 50 -2.22 -1.00 8.75
N GLN A 51 -3.06 0.01 8.48
CA GLN A 51 -3.49 0.35 7.14
C GLN A 51 -2.80 1.63 6.68
N ASN A 52 -1.83 1.50 5.77
CA ASN A 52 -1.06 2.62 5.23
C ASN A 52 -1.01 2.60 3.70
N SER A 53 -0.74 3.79 3.13
CA SER A 53 -0.40 3.90 1.71
C SER A 53 0.88 3.13 1.42
N TYR A 54 0.84 2.23 0.42
CA TYR A 54 2.01 1.50 0.00
C TYR A 54 1.94 1.13 -1.47
N ASN A 55 2.89 1.61 -2.26
CA ASN A 55 2.97 1.36 -3.70
C ASN A 55 4.35 1.75 -4.24
N LEU A 56 4.62 1.51 -5.51
CA LEU A 56 5.92 1.80 -6.14
C LEU A 56 6.34 3.28 -6.13
N LEU A 57 5.40 4.23 -5.89
CA LEU A 57 5.71 5.66 -5.77
C LEU A 57 5.82 6.12 -4.31
N ASN A 58 5.39 5.29 -3.36
CA ASN A 58 5.43 5.56 -1.92
C ASN A 58 5.79 4.29 -1.16
N ARG A 59 7.05 4.15 -0.80
CA ARG A 59 7.62 3.05 -0.03
C ARG A 59 8.15 3.50 1.34
N VAL A 60 7.64 4.64 1.85
CA VAL A 60 8.05 5.17 3.17
C VAL A 60 7.83 4.13 4.27
N PHE A 61 6.84 3.27 4.12
CA PHE A 61 6.58 2.16 5.04
C PHE A 61 7.79 1.22 5.23
N ASP A 62 8.62 1.04 4.21
CA ASP A 62 9.83 0.20 4.27
C ASP A 62 10.85 0.72 5.30
N ALA A 63 10.83 2.03 5.60
CA ALA A 63 11.78 2.68 6.49
C ALA A 63 11.29 2.70 7.97
N GLY A 64 11.07 1.54 8.57
CA GLY A 64 10.75 1.39 9.99
C GLY A 64 9.46 0.63 10.27
N LEU A 65 8.31 0.98 9.64
CA LEU A 65 7.06 0.26 9.89
C LEU A 65 7.10 -1.20 9.41
N SER A 66 7.83 -1.51 8.35
CA SER A 66 8.04 -2.89 7.91
C SER A 66 8.78 -3.71 8.95
N GLU A 67 9.78 -3.12 9.63
CA GLU A 67 10.50 -3.76 10.75
C GLU A 67 9.57 -4.00 11.94
N VAL A 68 8.78 -2.98 12.34
CA VAL A 68 7.77 -3.13 13.39
C VAL A 68 6.80 -4.27 13.06
N CYS A 69 6.31 -4.33 11.81
CA CYS A 69 5.42 -5.40 11.38
C CYS A 69 6.05 -6.78 11.52
N TYR A 70 7.32 -6.90 11.11
CA TYR A 70 8.06 -8.16 11.16
C TYR A 70 8.30 -8.62 12.61
N GLN A 71 8.82 -7.73 13.47
CA GLN A 71 9.19 -8.05 14.84
C GLN A 71 7.96 -8.30 15.72
N GLU A 72 6.91 -7.52 15.52
CA GLU A 72 5.72 -7.51 16.37
C GLU A 72 4.57 -8.39 15.85
N GLY A 73 4.71 -9.00 14.69
CA GLY A 73 3.66 -9.80 14.07
C GLY A 73 2.43 -9.00 13.62
N MET A 74 2.50 -7.66 13.62
CA MET A 74 1.49 -6.81 13.01
C MET A 74 1.62 -6.85 11.48
N ARG A 75 0.52 -6.68 10.74
CA ARG A 75 0.54 -6.81 9.27
C ARG A 75 -0.02 -5.57 8.58
N LEU A 76 0.56 -5.25 7.41
CA LEU A 76 0.11 -4.15 6.57
C LEU A 76 -1.13 -4.51 5.75
N LEU A 77 -2.14 -3.63 5.79
CA LEU A 77 -3.20 -3.52 4.79
C LEU A 77 -2.82 -2.38 3.85
N ALA A 78 -2.27 -2.72 2.68
CA ALA A 78 -1.75 -1.72 1.74
C ALA A 78 -2.89 -1.04 0.99
N TYR A 79 -3.08 0.27 1.17
CA TYR A 79 -4.05 1.02 0.37
C TYR A 79 -3.40 1.84 -0.75
N SER A 80 -4.20 2.19 -1.77
CA SER A 80 -3.75 2.88 -2.99
C SER A 80 -2.60 2.18 -3.73
N PRO A 81 -2.67 0.85 -3.91
CA PRO A 81 -1.57 0.07 -4.49
C PRO A 81 -1.21 0.51 -5.92
N LEU A 82 -2.18 1.05 -6.66
CA LEU A 82 -2.00 1.56 -8.03
C LEU A 82 -1.79 3.09 -8.08
N ALA A 83 -1.53 3.76 -6.94
CA ALA A 83 -1.36 5.21 -6.89
C ALA A 83 -2.51 5.94 -7.62
N PHE A 84 -3.77 5.64 -7.25
CA PHE A 84 -5.00 6.13 -7.92
C PHE A 84 -5.10 5.75 -9.40
N GLY A 85 -4.42 4.68 -9.80
CA GLY A 85 -4.38 4.18 -11.18
C GLY A 85 -3.27 4.77 -12.05
N ARG A 86 -2.37 5.59 -11.48
CA ARG A 86 -1.23 6.15 -12.23
C ARG A 86 -0.22 5.08 -12.64
N LEU A 87 0.00 4.08 -11.80
CA LEU A 87 0.92 2.96 -12.09
C LEU A 87 0.49 2.06 -13.25
N SER A 88 -0.75 2.19 -13.75
CA SER A 88 -1.14 1.57 -15.03
C SER A 88 -0.55 2.28 -16.26
N GLY A 89 0.06 3.45 -16.10
CA GLY A 89 0.60 4.26 -17.19
C GLY A 89 -0.44 5.06 -17.98
N LYS A 90 -1.74 4.93 -17.68
CA LYS A 90 -2.82 5.57 -18.46
C LYS A 90 -2.83 7.09 -18.48
N TYR A 91 -2.12 7.73 -17.53
CA TYR A 91 -2.02 9.19 -17.44
C TYR A 91 -0.68 9.73 -17.99
N LEU A 92 0.25 8.89 -18.39
CA LEU A 92 1.53 9.32 -18.95
C LEU A 92 1.35 10.21 -20.19
N ASN A 93 2.31 11.10 -20.42
CA ASN A 93 2.32 12.08 -21.50
C ASN A 93 1.10 13.02 -21.49
N GLY A 94 0.61 13.39 -20.31
CA GLY A 94 -0.50 14.33 -20.14
C GLY A 94 -1.87 13.77 -20.52
N LYS A 95 -2.00 12.45 -20.73
CA LYS A 95 -3.28 11.82 -21.07
C LYS A 95 -4.30 11.98 -19.93
N GLN A 96 -5.54 12.29 -20.30
CA GLN A 96 -6.68 12.45 -19.39
C GLN A 96 -7.85 11.56 -19.81
N PRO A 97 -7.84 10.25 -19.53
CA PRO A 97 -8.92 9.35 -19.91
C PRO A 97 -10.25 9.78 -19.27
N LYS A 98 -11.31 9.96 -20.09
CA LYS A 98 -12.58 10.63 -19.72
C LYS A 98 -13.28 10.09 -18.47
N LYS A 99 -13.15 8.82 -18.11
CA LYS A 99 -13.81 8.21 -16.94
C LYS A 99 -12.81 7.84 -15.84
N ALA A 100 -11.60 8.35 -15.91
CA ALA A 100 -10.55 7.98 -14.97
C ALA A 100 -10.51 8.92 -13.75
N ARG A 101 -10.21 8.36 -12.59
CA ARG A 101 -10.29 9.01 -11.27
C ARG A 101 -9.57 10.36 -11.22
N CYS A 102 -8.29 10.42 -11.64
CA CYS A 102 -7.52 11.65 -11.59
C CYS A 102 -7.92 12.69 -12.66
N THR A 103 -8.69 12.28 -13.69
CA THR A 103 -9.28 13.21 -14.66
C THR A 103 -10.58 13.83 -14.14
N LEU A 104 -11.39 13.04 -13.40
CA LEU A 104 -12.69 13.48 -12.92
C LEU A 104 -12.61 14.34 -11.66
N TRP A 105 -11.60 14.15 -10.82
CA TRP A 105 -11.53 14.83 -9.52
C TRP A 105 -10.10 15.27 -9.19
N GLU A 106 -9.89 16.57 -9.07
CA GLU A 106 -8.60 17.20 -8.75
C GLU A 106 -8.05 16.78 -7.38
N ARG A 107 -8.91 16.43 -6.42
CA ARG A 107 -8.51 15.97 -5.09
C ARG A 107 -7.60 14.73 -5.09
N PHE A 108 -7.55 13.98 -6.19
CA PHE A 108 -6.65 12.83 -6.34
C PHE A 108 -5.27 13.22 -6.89
N ALA A 109 -4.69 14.31 -6.35
CA ALA A 109 -3.40 14.86 -6.76
C ALA A 109 -2.19 14.28 -5.98
N ARG A 110 -2.40 13.51 -4.90
CA ARG A 110 -1.32 13.01 -4.02
C ARG A 110 -0.14 12.39 -4.78
N TYR A 111 -0.41 11.68 -5.86
CA TYR A 111 0.62 11.01 -6.65
C TYR A 111 1.09 11.81 -7.88
N ASN A 112 0.99 13.14 -7.84
CA ASN A 112 1.47 14.08 -8.86
C ASN A 112 2.82 14.74 -8.47
N GLY A 113 3.66 14.04 -7.72
CA GLY A 113 4.99 14.53 -7.33
C GLY A 113 5.87 14.85 -8.54
N PRO A 114 6.88 15.73 -8.40
CA PRO A 114 7.70 16.23 -9.52
C PRO A 114 8.36 15.13 -10.36
N ASN A 115 8.76 14.02 -9.72
CA ASN A 115 9.42 12.89 -10.38
C ASN A 115 8.49 11.69 -10.60
N SER A 116 7.18 11.84 -10.33
CA SER A 116 6.24 10.70 -10.40
C SER A 116 6.12 10.15 -11.81
N ASP A 117 5.97 11.00 -12.82
CA ASP A 117 5.80 10.57 -14.21
C ASP A 117 7.05 9.89 -14.76
N ALA A 118 8.25 10.35 -14.36
CA ALA A 118 9.51 9.68 -14.71
C ALA A 118 9.58 8.27 -14.09
N ALA A 119 9.26 8.13 -12.82
CA ALA A 119 9.23 6.83 -12.15
C ALA A 119 8.17 5.89 -12.77
N ILE A 120 6.95 6.40 -13.03
CA ILE A 120 5.88 5.63 -13.66
C ILE A 120 6.30 5.15 -15.05
N ALA A 121 6.93 6.00 -15.86
CA ALA A 121 7.39 5.64 -17.21
C ALA A 121 8.39 4.47 -17.17
N GLU A 122 9.32 4.49 -16.21
CA GLU A 122 10.28 3.41 -16.00
C GLU A 122 9.59 2.11 -15.56
N TYR A 123 8.67 2.16 -14.58
CA TYR A 123 7.93 0.98 -14.14
C TYR A 123 7.07 0.39 -15.27
N VAL A 124 6.40 1.23 -16.06
CA VAL A 124 5.63 0.80 -17.23
C VAL A 124 6.53 0.14 -18.29
N LYS A 125 7.74 0.67 -18.50
CA LYS A 125 8.74 0.09 -19.41
C LYS A 125 9.15 -1.31 -18.91
N ILE A 126 9.53 -1.44 -17.63
CA ILE A 126 9.91 -2.73 -17.03
C ILE A 126 8.79 -3.77 -17.20
N ALA A 127 7.55 -3.41 -16.90
CA ALA A 127 6.43 -4.32 -17.07
C ALA A 127 6.27 -4.81 -18.51
N LYS A 128 6.33 -3.90 -19.48
CA LYS A 128 6.19 -4.24 -20.90
C LYS A 128 7.32 -5.12 -21.42
N GLU A 129 8.56 -4.86 -21.02
CA GLU A 129 9.73 -5.66 -21.39
C GLU A 129 9.64 -7.07 -20.81
N ALA A 130 9.00 -7.22 -19.64
CA ALA A 130 8.71 -8.52 -19.03
C ALA A 130 7.40 -9.19 -19.52
N GLY A 131 6.69 -8.59 -20.48
CA GLY A 131 5.41 -9.12 -20.98
C GLY A 131 4.26 -9.03 -19.96
N LEU A 132 4.36 -8.14 -18.95
CA LEU A 132 3.38 -7.97 -17.90
C LEU A 132 2.51 -6.72 -18.12
N ASP A 133 1.27 -6.76 -17.63
CA ASP A 133 0.48 -5.54 -17.45
C ASP A 133 1.08 -4.69 -16.32
N PRO A 134 1.30 -3.37 -16.53
CA PRO A 134 1.91 -2.51 -15.51
C PRO A 134 1.14 -2.46 -14.17
N ALA A 135 -0.19 -2.49 -14.19
CA ALA A 135 -0.99 -2.50 -12.97
C ALA A 135 -0.84 -3.84 -12.24
N GLN A 136 -0.87 -4.96 -12.97
CA GLN A 136 -0.65 -6.28 -12.38
C GLN A 136 0.76 -6.43 -11.80
N MET A 137 1.80 -5.94 -12.49
CA MET A 137 3.16 -5.92 -11.96
C MET A 137 3.23 -5.13 -10.64
N ALA A 138 2.61 -3.94 -10.58
CA ALA A 138 2.61 -3.13 -9.36
C ALA A 138 1.88 -3.82 -8.19
N LEU A 139 0.76 -4.51 -8.45
CA LEU A 139 0.04 -5.29 -7.45
C LEU A 139 0.83 -6.52 -7.01
N ALA A 140 1.40 -7.27 -7.94
CA ALA A 140 2.21 -8.45 -7.66
C ALA A 140 3.45 -8.11 -6.83
N TRP A 141 4.06 -6.94 -7.07
CA TRP A 141 5.17 -6.45 -6.26
C TRP A 141 4.77 -6.26 -4.78
N ILE A 142 3.58 -5.71 -4.51
CA ILE A 142 3.06 -5.55 -3.14
C ILE A 142 2.70 -6.92 -2.54
N ASN A 143 2.03 -7.78 -3.30
CA ASN A 143 1.61 -9.12 -2.86
C ASN A 143 2.80 -9.98 -2.43
N GLY A 144 3.97 -9.78 -3.05
CA GLY A 144 5.20 -10.47 -2.70
C GLY A 144 5.96 -9.90 -1.48
N ARG A 145 5.39 -8.90 -0.76
CA ARG A 145 6.03 -8.33 0.43
C ARG A 145 5.58 -9.07 1.69
N GLU A 146 6.54 -9.57 2.44
CA GLU A 146 6.31 -10.42 3.61
C GLU A 146 5.45 -9.77 4.71
N HIS A 147 5.60 -8.45 4.89
CA HIS A 147 4.85 -7.69 5.89
C HIS A 147 3.40 -7.34 5.46
N VAL A 148 3.02 -7.61 4.21
CA VAL A 148 1.66 -7.33 3.71
C VAL A 148 0.72 -8.49 4.01
N ALA A 149 -0.39 -8.20 4.70
CA ALA A 149 -1.49 -9.15 4.88
C ALA A 149 -2.50 -9.08 3.76
N SER A 150 -2.78 -7.88 3.25
CA SER A 150 -3.76 -7.67 2.20
C SER A 150 -3.45 -6.42 1.38
N ASN A 151 -3.70 -6.53 0.08
CA ASN A 151 -3.60 -5.44 -0.88
C ASN A 151 -5.01 -4.92 -1.16
N LEU A 152 -5.32 -3.67 -0.75
CA LEU A 152 -6.65 -3.09 -0.87
C LEU A 152 -6.86 -2.50 -2.26
N ILE A 153 -7.50 -3.27 -3.11
CA ILE A 153 -7.77 -2.92 -4.49
C ILE A 153 -9.09 -2.18 -4.67
N GLY A 154 -9.22 -1.43 -5.76
CA GLY A 154 -10.47 -0.84 -6.24
C GLY A 154 -10.58 -1.00 -7.75
N ALA A 155 -11.77 -1.30 -8.24
CA ALA A 155 -12.07 -1.45 -9.66
C ALA A 155 -13.38 -0.75 -10.01
N THR A 156 -13.49 -0.27 -11.24
CA THR A 156 -14.71 0.35 -11.79
C THR A 156 -15.31 -0.48 -12.92
N THR A 157 -14.61 -1.53 -13.36
CA THR A 157 -15.10 -2.50 -14.35
C THR A 157 -14.74 -3.93 -13.92
N MET A 158 -15.46 -4.91 -14.45
CA MET A 158 -15.21 -6.33 -14.14
C MET A 158 -13.84 -6.79 -14.66
N GLU A 159 -13.39 -6.27 -15.78
CA GLU A 159 -12.07 -6.56 -16.35
C GLU A 159 -10.95 -6.10 -15.41
N GLN A 160 -11.09 -4.88 -14.84
CA GLN A 160 -10.13 -4.38 -13.84
C GLN A 160 -10.16 -5.22 -12.58
N LEU A 161 -11.35 -5.59 -12.09
CA LEU A 161 -11.48 -6.42 -10.90
C LEU A 161 -10.80 -7.78 -11.10
N LYS A 162 -11.09 -8.44 -12.22
CA LYS A 162 -10.46 -9.71 -12.57
C LYS A 162 -8.94 -9.58 -12.65
N ALA A 163 -8.42 -8.61 -13.42
CA ALA A 163 -6.99 -8.39 -13.55
C ALA A 163 -6.30 -8.12 -12.21
N ASN A 164 -6.96 -7.36 -11.31
CA ASN A 164 -6.44 -7.10 -9.97
C ASN A 164 -6.40 -8.38 -9.12
N ILE A 165 -7.42 -9.23 -9.19
CA ILE A 165 -7.45 -10.51 -8.46
C ILE A 165 -6.38 -11.45 -9.03
N ASP A 166 -6.30 -11.60 -10.34
CA ASP A 166 -5.32 -12.48 -11.01
C ASP A 166 -3.86 -12.08 -10.70
N SER A 167 -3.62 -10.85 -10.23
CA SER A 167 -2.27 -10.40 -9.85
C SER A 167 -1.67 -11.16 -8.66
N VAL A 168 -2.48 -11.89 -7.89
CA VAL A 168 -2.00 -12.68 -6.74
C VAL A 168 -1.20 -13.91 -7.20
N ASP A 169 -1.49 -14.41 -8.39
CA ASP A 169 -0.83 -15.58 -8.97
C ASP A 169 0.43 -15.22 -9.78
N ILE A 170 0.77 -13.92 -9.86
CA ILE A 170 1.95 -13.45 -10.62
C ILE A 170 3.17 -13.47 -9.71
N GLU A 171 4.09 -14.39 -9.98
CA GLU A 171 5.45 -14.36 -9.43
C GLU A 171 6.35 -13.47 -10.29
N LEU A 172 6.85 -12.37 -9.70
CA LEU A 172 7.78 -11.49 -10.42
C LEU A 172 9.17 -12.14 -10.54
N PRO A 173 9.73 -12.26 -11.75
CA PRO A 173 11.09 -12.71 -11.95
C PRO A 173 12.12 -11.88 -11.18
N GLY A 174 13.24 -12.47 -10.80
CA GLY A 174 14.29 -11.80 -10.04
C GLY A 174 14.84 -10.55 -10.74
N GLU A 175 14.99 -10.60 -12.07
CA GLU A 175 15.40 -9.46 -12.88
C GLU A 175 14.38 -8.31 -12.85
N VAL A 176 13.08 -8.61 -12.86
CA VAL A 176 12.02 -7.58 -12.76
C VAL A 176 12.08 -6.92 -11.38
N ARG A 177 12.19 -7.72 -10.31
CA ARG A 177 12.34 -7.18 -8.95
C ARG A 177 13.58 -6.27 -8.84
N LYS A 178 14.72 -6.72 -9.37
CA LYS A 178 15.96 -5.92 -9.38
C LYS A 178 15.82 -4.62 -10.18
N ALA A 179 15.14 -4.66 -11.33
CA ALA A 179 14.87 -3.46 -12.13
C ALA A 179 13.97 -2.46 -11.37
N ILE A 180 12.93 -2.93 -10.68
CA ILE A 180 12.07 -2.12 -9.82
C ILE A 180 12.90 -1.45 -8.70
N GLU A 181 13.77 -2.19 -8.01
CA GLU A 181 14.65 -1.63 -6.97
C GLU A 181 15.61 -0.58 -7.57
N THR A 182 16.15 -0.79 -8.77
CA THR A 182 17.01 0.18 -9.45
C THR A 182 16.29 1.51 -9.71
N VAL A 183 15.01 1.47 -10.12
CA VAL A 183 14.21 2.70 -10.26
C VAL A 183 14.02 3.37 -8.92
N HIS A 184 13.66 2.62 -7.88
CA HIS A 184 13.45 3.16 -6.54
C HIS A 184 14.72 3.82 -5.97
N HIS A 185 15.90 3.24 -6.17
CA HIS A 185 17.16 3.84 -5.71
C HIS A 185 17.47 5.16 -6.42
N ARG A 186 17.11 5.30 -7.70
CA ARG A 186 17.31 6.56 -8.44
C ARG A 186 16.27 7.63 -8.14
N ILE A 187 15.03 7.21 -7.91
CA ILE A 187 13.87 8.09 -7.67
C ILE A 187 13.13 7.58 -6.42
N PRO A 188 13.70 7.77 -5.22
CA PRO A 188 13.10 7.25 -4.00
C PRO A 188 11.84 8.06 -3.63
N ASN A 189 10.75 7.34 -3.35
CA ASN A 189 9.48 7.89 -2.82
C ASN A 189 9.03 9.19 -3.52
N PRO A 190 8.80 9.21 -4.85
CA PRO A 190 8.42 10.44 -5.54
C PRO A 190 7.09 11.03 -5.07
N CYS A 191 6.31 10.28 -4.29
CA CYS A 191 5.02 10.69 -3.74
C CYS A 191 4.80 10.12 -2.33
N PRO A 192 5.56 10.58 -1.32
CA PRO A 192 5.49 10.08 0.05
C PRO A 192 4.15 10.39 0.77
#